data_d0ce422c03e8fc8380b0e78987bfd030
#
_entry.id   d0ce422c03e8fc8380b0e78987bfd030
#
_cell.length_a   1.000
_cell.length_b   1.000
_cell.length_c   1.000
_cell.angle_alpha   90.00
_cell.angle_beta   90.00
_cell.angle_gamma   90.00
#
_symmetry.space_group_name_H-M   'P 1'
#
loop_
_entity.id
_entity.type
_entity.pdbx_description
1 polymer ?
#
loop_
_entity_poly.entity_id
_entity_poly.type
_entity_poly.pdbx_seq_one_letter_code
_entity_poly.pdbx_strand_id
1 'polypeptide(L)'
;YLKPIISACYIFPILAIIFTIPYILYEYHKYGSLLVLRTGIVYTFIFYMLTSFFMTVLPLPPRESVTPNTASMLLVPFDAVRRTIATSGIVFSEPSTYINLLKNSEFWQIVFNILLLVPFGVYLRYYFKRPWWQVLIFSFLYSLFFELTQLSGLYGIYKYPYRFFDVDDLICNTSGGVLGYIITPLFVFMMPDRDKLDEIAYKKGRVVSEFRRGIAWCIDMFIVIIPAVVYILFNNKKISVFIYDIRYTAALSAYIAFIFILVTAISNGRTLGKALVNIQIVSSANKGKAGILRLAARYIILYVVGMPSVAYAYYIYRYIQTAGLYKGEWKYYAFVVCMAICVIIAVYMAIDLLLCLLSATRNMLYDRITKLTHISLAGRDYIAGDDAPDVNMVDKNAAIRAKNTEDEIDNSVLNKADDNNMDKKNNNKTVNEQNKADFGRKTESINKNNIKDTKASDTVKWRNTASDSTEEYIDEYKINLDNIELDNIDTDYVDVDKVNEL
;
A
#
# COMPACT_ATOMS: atom_id res chain seq x y z
N TYR A 1 -32.76 -10.15 -4.77
CA TYR A 1 -31.28 -10.18 -4.76
C TYR A 1 -30.64 -8.79 -4.57
N LEU A 2 -31.28 -7.67 -4.98
CA LEU A 2 -30.69 -6.33 -4.84
C LEU A 2 -30.62 -5.84 -3.37
N LYS A 3 -31.63 -6.09 -2.55
CA LYS A 3 -31.67 -5.61 -1.14
C LYS A 3 -30.46 -6.09 -0.30
N PRO A 4 -30.07 -7.38 -0.30
CA PRO A 4 -28.86 -7.82 0.39
C PRO A 4 -27.59 -7.11 -0.06
N ILE A 5 -27.41 -6.91 -1.36
CA ILE A 5 -26.24 -6.20 -1.92
C ILE A 5 -26.21 -4.74 -1.45
N ILE A 6 -27.36 -4.06 -1.50
CA ILE A 6 -27.49 -2.68 -1.02
C ILE A 6 -27.15 -2.61 0.49
N SER A 7 -27.66 -3.54 1.31
CA SER A 7 -27.31 -3.61 2.72
C SER A 7 -25.82 -3.81 2.97
N ALA A 8 -25.18 -4.67 2.15
CA ALA A 8 -23.72 -4.84 2.18
C ALA A 8 -22.99 -3.53 1.84
N CYS A 9 -23.44 -2.79 0.84
CA CYS A 9 -22.86 -1.50 0.47
C CYS A 9 -22.94 -0.45 1.60
N TYR A 10 -23.99 -0.45 2.42
CA TYR A 10 -24.10 0.47 3.56
C TYR A 10 -23.22 0.07 4.75
N ILE A 11 -23.08 -1.22 5.02
CA ILE A 11 -22.34 -1.72 6.19
C ILE A 11 -20.84 -1.82 5.89
N PHE A 12 -20.47 -2.12 4.63
CA PHE A 12 -19.09 -2.31 4.24
C PHE A 12 -18.16 -1.14 4.59
N PRO A 13 -18.50 0.15 4.38
CA PRO A 13 -17.62 1.26 4.77
C PRO A 13 -17.28 1.27 6.25
N ILE A 14 -18.24 0.92 7.11
CA ILE A 14 -18.04 0.84 8.57
C ILE A 14 -17.06 -0.28 8.90
N LEU A 15 -17.29 -1.46 8.36
CA LEU A 15 -16.38 -2.60 8.53
C LEU A 15 -15.01 -2.31 7.94
N ALA A 16 -14.94 -1.70 6.74
CA ALA A 16 -13.70 -1.32 6.11
C ALA A 16 -12.86 -0.41 7.03
N ILE A 17 -13.46 0.59 7.67
CA ILE A 17 -12.77 1.46 8.63
C ILE A 17 -12.21 0.65 9.81
N ILE A 18 -13.00 -0.26 10.38
CA ILE A 18 -12.58 -1.11 11.50
C ILE A 18 -11.39 -2.01 11.09
N PHE A 19 -11.45 -2.61 9.90
CA PHE A 19 -10.39 -3.49 9.40
C PHE A 19 -9.16 -2.74 8.88
N THR A 20 -9.31 -1.48 8.49
CA THR A 20 -8.23 -0.67 7.91
C THR A 20 -7.04 -0.56 8.86
N ILE A 21 -7.27 -0.24 10.12
CA ILE A 21 -6.16 -0.03 11.07
C ILE A 21 -5.35 -1.32 11.30
N PRO A 22 -5.95 -2.46 11.71
CA PRO A 22 -5.21 -3.71 11.85
C PRO A 22 -4.53 -4.17 10.56
N TYR A 23 -5.21 -3.99 9.40
CA TYR A 23 -4.66 -4.37 8.11
C TYR A 23 -3.44 -3.53 7.72
N ILE A 24 -3.48 -2.22 7.88
CA ILE A 24 -2.35 -1.32 7.62
C ILE A 24 -1.16 -1.69 8.52
N LEU A 25 -1.42 -1.95 9.80
CA LEU A 25 -0.37 -2.37 10.74
C LEU A 25 0.27 -3.69 10.33
N TYR A 26 -0.53 -4.68 9.93
CA TYR A 26 -0.06 -5.96 9.41
C TYR A 26 0.81 -5.79 8.15
N GLU A 27 0.35 -5.01 7.17
CA GLU A 27 1.07 -4.75 5.93
C GLU A 27 2.41 -4.05 6.19
N TYR A 28 2.42 -2.99 7.01
CA TYR A 28 3.66 -2.30 7.36
C TYR A 28 4.59 -3.15 8.22
N HIS A 29 4.04 -3.97 9.12
CA HIS A 29 4.86 -4.86 9.93
C HIS A 29 5.55 -5.92 9.06
N LYS A 30 4.81 -6.55 8.15
CA LYS A 30 5.29 -7.65 7.34
C LYS A 30 6.12 -7.19 6.14
N TYR A 31 5.57 -6.27 5.34
CA TYR A 31 6.15 -5.88 4.06
C TYR A 31 6.84 -4.52 4.08
N GLY A 32 6.53 -3.68 5.05
CA GLY A 32 7.04 -2.32 5.14
C GLY A 32 6.39 -1.32 4.19
N SER A 33 5.44 -1.74 3.37
CA SER A 33 4.74 -0.88 2.41
C SER A 33 3.28 -1.29 2.25
N LEU A 34 2.47 -0.37 1.74
CA LEU A 34 1.10 -0.61 1.32
C LEU A 34 1.04 -0.66 -0.20
N LEU A 35 0.53 -1.76 -0.75
CA LEU A 35 0.22 -1.88 -2.18
C LEU A 35 -1.29 -1.73 -2.38
N VAL A 36 -1.70 -0.73 -3.16
CA VAL A 36 -3.11 -0.44 -3.45
C VAL A 36 -3.82 -1.64 -4.04
N LEU A 37 -3.18 -2.33 -4.99
CA LEU A 37 -3.76 -3.50 -5.65
C LEU A 37 -4.00 -4.66 -4.67
N ARG A 38 -3.04 -4.97 -3.80
CA ARG A 38 -3.19 -5.99 -2.75
C ARG A 38 -4.30 -5.60 -1.77
N THR A 39 -4.30 -4.35 -1.34
CA THR A 39 -5.35 -3.79 -0.48
C THR A 39 -6.72 -3.96 -1.15
N GLY A 40 -6.84 -3.61 -2.43
CA GLY A 40 -8.07 -3.80 -3.20
C GLY A 40 -8.55 -5.25 -3.20
N ILE A 41 -7.66 -6.23 -3.43
CA ILE A 41 -8.01 -7.66 -3.41
C ILE A 41 -8.55 -8.08 -2.04
N VAL A 42 -7.94 -7.64 -0.94
CA VAL A 42 -8.41 -7.98 0.41
C VAL A 42 -9.75 -7.34 0.72
N TYR A 43 -9.96 -6.07 0.34
CA TYR A 43 -11.22 -5.37 0.58
C TYR A 43 -12.36 -5.91 -0.29
N THR A 44 -12.09 -6.30 -1.54
CA THR A 44 -13.09 -6.98 -2.38
C THR A 44 -13.45 -8.36 -1.82
N PHE A 45 -12.50 -9.07 -1.21
CA PHE A 45 -12.79 -10.31 -0.49
C PHE A 45 -13.70 -10.08 0.74
N ILE A 46 -13.39 -9.07 1.58
CA ILE A 46 -14.23 -8.72 2.73
C ILE A 46 -15.63 -8.30 2.29
N PHE A 47 -15.73 -7.49 1.24
CA PHE A 47 -17.01 -7.08 0.67
C PHE A 47 -17.81 -8.27 0.13
N TYR A 48 -17.15 -9.19 -0.56
CA TYR A 48 -17.76 -10.43 -1.03
C TYR A 48 -18.27 -11.30 0.14
N MET A 49 -17.46 -11.49 1.19
CA MET A 49 -17.86 -12.25 2.38
C MET A 49 -19.11 -11.65 3.04
N LEU A 50 -19.15 -10.32 3.17
CA LEU A 50 -20.31 -9.62 3.71
C LEU A 50 -21.55 -9.77 2.82
N THR A 51 -21.37 -9.63 1.50
CA THR A 51 -22.45 -9.77 0.53
C THR A 51 -23.02 -11.19 0.53
N SER A 52 -22.17 -12.21 0.50
CA SER A 52 -22.60 -13.62 0.54
C SER A 52 -23.35 -13.95 1.83
N PHE A 53 -22.88 -13.42 2.98
CA PHE A 53 -23.60 -13.55 4.25
C PHE A 53 -24.99 -12.90 4.18
N PHE A 54 -25.10 -11.68 3.66
CA PHE A 54 -26.40 -11.01 3.55
C PHE A 54 -27.32 -11.66 2.52
N MET A 55 -26.80 -12.23 1.46
CA MET A 55 -27.61 -12.96 0.48
C MET A 55 -28.25 -14.22 1.08
N THR A 56 -27.60 -14.85 2.07
CA THR A 56 -28.14 -16.02 2.74
C THR A 56 -29.05 -15.69 3.91
N VAL A 57 -28.74 -14.61 4.65
CA VAL A 57 -29.48 -14.25 5.88
C VAL A 57 -30.70 -13.38 5.61
N LEU A 58 -30.64 -12.48 4.63
CA LEU A 58 -31.74 -11.56 4.33
C LEU A 58 -32.70 -12.13 3.27
N PRO A 59 -34.00 -11.71 3.25
CA PRO A 59 -34.66 -10.78 4.16
C PRO A 59 -35.02 -11.42 5.51
N LEU A 60 -34.94 -10.63 6.58
CA LEU A 60 -35.41 -11.07 7.89
C LEU A 60 -36.94 -10.95 7.97
N PRO A 61 -37.66 -12.00 8.39
CA PRO A 61 -39.09 -11.93 8.58
C PRO A 61 -39.43 -11.13 9.86
N PRO A 62 -40.65 -10.58 9.98
CA PRO A 62 -41.15 -10.01 11.25
C PRO A 62 -41.06 -11.05 12.37
N ARG A 63 -40.68 -10.61 13.58
CA ARG A 63 -40.47 -11.54 14.71
C ARG A 63 -41.76 -12.33 15.08
N GLU A 64 -42.89 -11.73 14.89
CA GLU A 64 -44.22 -12.32 15.18
C GLU A 64 -44.59 -13.44 14.18
N SER A 65 -44.01 -13.43 12.98
CA SER A 65 -44.27 -14.45 11.98
C SER A 65 -43.43 -15.73 12.16
N VAL A 66 -42.42 -15.70 13.06
CA VAL A 66 -41.54 -16.85 13.29
C VAL A 66 -42.14 -17.66 14.48
N THR A 67 -42.69 -18.81 14.14
CA THR A 67 -43.34 -19.75 15.06
C THR A 67 -42.52 -21.05 15.19
N PRO A 68 -42.81 -21.95 16.14
CA PRO A 68 -42.09 -23.25 16.24
C PRO A 68 -42.14 -24.08 14.96
N ASN A 69 -43.14 -23.87 14.13
CA ASN A 69 -43.37 -24.63 12.90
C ASN A 69 -42.89 -23.89 11.63
N THR A 70 -42.21 -22.74 11.75
CA THR A 70 -41.79 -21.94 10.60
C THR A 70 -40.70 -22.62 9.79
N ALA A 71 -39.80 -23.34 10.46
CA ALA A 71 -38.70 -24.02 9.81
C ALA A 71 -38.31 -25.32 10.53
N SER A 72 -37.82 -26.28 9.79
CA SER A 72 -37.33 -27.57 10.25
C SER A 72 -36.02 -27.93 9.56
N MET A 73 -35.50 -29.10 9.81
CA MET A 73 -34.29 -29.61 9.14
C MET A 73 -34.66 -30.46 7.94
N LEU A 74 -34.13 -30.09 6.77
CA LEU A 74 -34.20 -30.90 5.55
C LEU A 74 -32.88 -31.68 5.41
N LEU A 75 -32.91 -32.96 5.86
CA LEU A 75 -31.71 -33.79 5.98
C LEU A 75 -31.56 -34.80 4.89
N VAL A 76 -32.46 -34.82 3.89
CA VAL A 76 -32.43 -35.79 2.78
C VAL A 76 -31.56 -35.20 1.65
N PRO A 77 -30.37 -35.76 1.37
CA PRO A 77 -29.51 -35.23 0.32
C PRO A 77 -30.15 -35.38 -1.06
N PHE A 78 -29.89 -34.42 -1.94
CA PHE A 78 -30.38 -34.32 -3.33
C PHE A 78 -31.92 -34.25 -3.47
N ASP A 79 -32.61 -33.84 -2.41
CA ASP A 79 -34.06 -33.64 -2.45
C ASP A 79 -34.45 -32.45 -3.32
N ALA A 80 -33.65 -31.38 -3.30
CA ALA A 80 -33.81 -30.21 -4.18
C ALA A 80 -33.69 -30.60 -5.66
N VAL A 81 -32.75 -31.48 -6.00
CA VAL A 81 -32.59 -31.98 -7.38
C VAL A 81 -33.80 -32.81 -7.79
N ARG A 82 -34.29 -33.69 -6.89
CA ARG A 82 -35.47 -34.53 -7.14
C ARG A 82 -36.72 -33.66 -7.33
N ARG A 83 -36.94 -32.68 -6.49
CA ARG A 83 -38.05 -31.70 -6.63
C ARG A 83 -37.96 -30.94 -7.96
N THR A 84 -36.77 -30.46 -8.30
CA THR A 84 -36.52 -29.75 -9.57
C THR A 84 -36.91 -30.61 -10.76
N ILE A 85 -36.52 -31.87 -10.81
CA ILE A 85 -36.89 -32.80 -11.88
C ILE A 85 -38.41 -33.04 -11.91
N ALA A 86 -39.01 -33.27 -10.75
CA ALA A 86 -40.46 -33.54 -10.67
C ALA A 86 -41.31 -32.33 -11.08
N THR A 87 -40.89 -31.11 -10.76
CA THR A 87 -41.65 -29.88 -11.01
C THR A 87 -41.37 -29.24 -12.38
N SER A 88 -40.23 -29.54 -13.01
CA SER A 88 -39.82 -28.95 -14.29
C SER A 88 -40.52 -29.56 -15.50
N GLY A 89 -41.11 -30.75 -15.37
CA GLY A 89 -41.74 -31.46 -16.50
C GLY A 89 -40.72 -31.93 -17.56
N ILE A 90 -39.47 -32.23 -17.12
CA ILE A 90 -38.45 -32.75 -18.04
C ILE A 90 -38.75 -34.20 -18.37
N VAL A 91 -38.64 -34.51 -19.66
CA VAL A 91 -38.61 -35.88 -20.18
C VAL A 91 -37.23 -36.12 -20.76
N PHE A 92 -36.45 -37.02 -20.12
CA PHE A 92 -35.03 -37.27 -20.49
C PHE A 92 -34.82 -37.71 -21.93
N SER A 93 -35.84 -38.32 -22.57
CA SER A 93 -35.83 -38.68 -24.00
C SER A 93 -36.08 -37.52 -24.94
N GLU A 94 -36.55 -36.36 -24.44
CA GLU A 94 -36.95 -35.21 -25.25
C GLU A 94 -36.14 -33.97 -24.89
N PRO A 95 -35.03 -33.67 -25.61
CA PRO A 95 -34.18 -32.52 -25.32
C PRO A 95 -34.88 -31.17 -25.37
N SER A 96 -35.99 -31.05 -26.13
CA SER A 96 -36.81 -29.83 -26.19
C SER A 96 -37.42 -29.44 -24.86
N THR A 97 -37.59 -30.38 -23.93
CA THR A 97 -38.14 -30.15 -22.59
C THR A 97 -37.12 -29.55 -21.63
N TYR A 98 -35.82 -29.65 -21.93
CA TYR A 98 -34.76 -29.13 -21.03
C TYR A 98 -34.80 -27.64 -20.81
N ILE A 99 -35.39 -26.87 -21.77
CA ILE A 99 -35.61 -25.42 -21.61
C ILE A 99 -36.52 -25.11 -20.40
N ASN A 100 -37.33 -26.06 -19.95
CA ASN A 100 -38.20 -25.89 -18.81
C ASN A 100 -37.44 -25.74 -17.50
N LEU A 101 -36.20 -26.28 -17.40
CA LEU A 101 -35.29 -26.02 -16.27
C LEU A 101 -35.06 -24.53 -16.05
N LEU A 102 -34.82 -23.79 -17.13
CA LEU A 102 -34.53 -22.36 -17.04
C LEU A 102 -35.73 -21.54 -16.54
N LYS A 103 -36.96 -22.13 -16.58
CA LYS A 103 -38.19 -21.52 -16.05
C LYS A 103 -38.48 -21.95 -14.61
N ASN A 104 -37.77 -22.95 -14.10
CA ASN A 104 -38.01 -23.52 -12.79
C ASN A 104 -37.23 -22.75 -11.71
N SER A 105 -37.92 -22.27 -10.66
CA SER A 105 -37.33 -21.51 -9.58
C SER A 105 -36.39 -22.36 -8.68
N GLU A 106 -36.68 -23.64 -8.48
CA GLU A 106 -35.87 -24.54 -7.68
C GLU A 106 -34.53 -24.82 -8.37
N PHE A 107 -34.53 -24.94 -9.72
CA PHE A 107 -33.29 -25.04 -10.50
C PHE A 107 -32.38 -23.83 -10.25
N TRP A 108 -32.93 -22.63 -10.31
CA TRP A 108 -32.14 -21.42 -10.06
C TRP A 108 -31.66 -21.32 -8.61
N GLN A 109 -32.41 -21.85 -7.64
CA GLN A 109 -31.94 -21.93 -6.26
C GLN A 109 -30.65 -22.78 -6.15
N ILE A 110 -30.64 -23.96 -6.77
CA ILE A 110 -29.46 -24.83 -6.81
C ILE A 110 -28.28 -24.09 -7.49
N VAL A 111 -28.52 -23.49 -8.64
CA VAL A 111 -27.50 -22.75 -9.41
C VAL A 111 -26.92 -21.59 -8.58
N PHE A 112 -27.77 -20.80 -7.94
CA PHE A 112 -27.31 -19.68 -7.14
C PHE A 112 -26.57 -20.08 -5.88
N ASN A 113 -26.95 -21.19 -5.25
CA ASN A 113 -26.20 -21.75 -4.12
C ASN A 113 -24.81 -22.20 -4.56
N ILE A 114 -24.66 -22.87 -5.69
CA ILE A 114 -23.36 -23.21 -6.26
C ILE A 114 -22.57 -21.92 -6.54
N LEU A 115 -23.15 -20.98 -7.26
CA LEU A 115 -22.47 -19.74 -7.64
C LEU A 115 -22.06 -18.87 -6.45
N LEU A 116 -22.79 -18.97 -5.33
CA LEU A 116 -22.55 -18.18 -4.13
C LEU A 116 -21.11 -18.33 -3.63
N LEU A 117 -20.58 -19.56 -3.59
CA LEU A 117 -19.24 -19.84 -3.05
C LEU A 117 -18.15 -20.04 -4.12
N VAL A 118 -18.48 -19.92 -5.41
CA VAL A 118 -17.47 -19.90 -6.49
C VAL A 118 -16.38 -18.85 -6.26
N PRO A 119 -16.70 -17.56 -5.98
CA PRO A 119 -15.66 -16.57 -5.69
C PRO A 119 -14.83 -16.91 -4.46
N PHE A 120 -15.42 -17.54 -3.43
CA PHE A 120 -14.71 -18.00 -2.24
C PHE A 120 -13.59 -18.98 -2.61
N GLY A 121 -13.90 -19.97 -3.44
CA GLY A 121 -12.93 -20.94 -3.93
C GLY A 121 -11.81 -20.28 -4.75
N VAL A 122 -12.17 -19.30 -5.60
CA VAL A 122 -11.19 -18.51 -6.37
C VAL A 122 -10.24 -17.76 -5.43
N TYR A 123 -10.75 -17.03 -4.43
CA TYR A 123 -9.90 -16.31 -3.46
C TYR A 123 -9.00 -17.25 -2.66
N LEU A 124 -9.53 -18.40 -2.19
CA LEU A 124 -8.77 -19.37 -1.43
C LEU A 124 -7.60 -19.95 -2.24
N ARG A 125 -7.81 -20.25 -3.51
CA ARG A 125 -6.76 -20.76 -4.39
C ARG A 125 -5.78 -19.66 -4.83
N TYR A 126 -6.27 -18.58 -5.37
CA TYR A 126 -5.44 -17.50 -5.94
C TYR A 126 -4.69 -16.72 -4.86
N TYR A 127 -5.44 -16.13 -3.92
CA TYR A 127 -4.86 -15.20 -2.95
C TYR A 127 -4.25 -15.92 -1.75
N PHE A 128 -5.00 -16.89 -1.16
CA PHE A 128 -4.55 -17.60 0.04
C PHE A 128 -3.69 -18.84 -0.27
N LYS A 129 -3.55 -19.21 -1.54
CA LYS A 129 -2.74 -20.37 -2.00
C LYS A 129 -3.07 -21.67 -1.27
N ARG A 130 -4.36 -21.91 -0.98
CA ARG A 130 -4.82 -23.09 -0.25
C ARG A 130 -4.96 -24.30 -1.19
N PRO A 131 -4.54 -25.51 -0.78
CA PRO A 131 -4.75 -26.73 -1.54
C PRO A 131 -6.25 -27.09 -1.59
N TRP A 132 -6.65 -27.90 -2.55
CA TRP A 132 -8.03 -28.24 -2.84
C TRP A 132 -8.82 -28.77 -1.62
N TRP A 133 -8.19 -29.62 -0.79
CA TRP A 133 -8.84 -30.20 0.39
C TRP A 133 -9.14 -29.13 1.47
N GLN A 134 -8.29 -28.13 1.62
CA GLN A 134 -8.57 -26.99 2.52
C GLN A 134 -9.71 -26.12 1.97
N VAL A 135 -9.75 -25.93 0.64
CA VAL A 135 -10.86 -25.20 0.00
C VAL A 135 -12.18 -25.94 0.23
N LEU A 136 -12.19 -27.28 0.09
CA LEU A 136 -13.36 -28.08 0.41
C LEU A 136 -13.82 -27.87 1.86
N ILE A 137 -12.90 -28.01 2.82
CA ILE A 137 -13.20 -27.87 4.26
C ILE A 137 -13.68 -26.43 4.56
N PHE A 138 -12.99 -25.41 4.09
CA PHE A 138 -13.39 -24.03 4.37
C PHE A 138 -14.73 -23.66 3.71
N SER A 139 -15.01 -24.15 2.52
CA SER A 139 -16.29 -23.95 1.85
C SER A 139 -17.43 -24.64 2.61
N PHE A 140 -17.20 -25.86 3.07
CA PHE A 140 -18.14 -26.58 3.92
C PHE A 140 -18.41 -25.84 5.24
N LEU A 141 -17.35 -25.41 5.94
CA LEU A 141 -17.49 -24.69 7.21
C LEU A 141 -18.20 -23.34 7.03
N TYR A 142 -17.94 -22.66 5.91
CA TYR A 142 -18.59 -21.38 5.64
C TYR A 142 -20.07 -21.57 5.28
N SER A 143 -20.41 -22.60 4.50
CA SER A 143 -21.80 -22.99 4.25
C SER A 143 -22.51 -23.41 5.53
N LEU A 144 -21.86 -24.25 6.35
CA LEU A 144 -22.40 -24.67 7.65
C LEU A 144 -22.64 -23.48 8.58
N PHE A 145 -21.75 -22.47 8.56
CA PHE A 145 -21.95 -21.25 9.31
C PHE A 145 -23.25 -20.51 8.89
N PHE A 146 -23.58 -20.47 7.60
CA PHE A 146 -24.86 -19.90 7.16
C PHE A 146 -26.05 -20.69 7.70
N GLU A 147 -26.02 -22.00 7.53
CA GLU A 147 -27.10 -22.87 7.95
C GLU A 147 -27.32 -22.82 9.47
N LEU A 148 -26.24 -22.83 10.26
CA LEU A 148 -26.33 -22.69 11.72
C LEU A 148 -26.83 -21.29 12.15
N THR A 149 -26.45 -20.25 11.42
CA THR A 149 -26.96 -18.89 11.67
C THR A 149 -28.47 -18.82 11.49
N GLN A 150 -29.00 -19.47 10.45
CA GLN A 150 -30.44 -19.55 10.19
C GLN A 150 -31.17 -20.44 11.18
N LEU A 151 -30.63 -21.63 11.47
CA LEU A 151 -31.19 -22.60 12.40
C LEU A 151 -31.23 -22.07 13.84
N SER A 152 -30.19 -21.35 14.26
CA SER A 152 -30.14 -20.73 15.62
C SER A 152 -31.09 -19.54 15.80
N GLY A 153 -31.86 -19.17 14.78
CA GLY A 153 -32.66 -17.95 14.81
C GLY A 153 -31.81 -16.69 14.98
N LEU A 154 -30.69 -16.57 14.23
CA LEU A 154 -29.69 -15.49 14.36
C LEU A 154 -29.15 -15.38 15.79
N TYR A 155 -28.71 -16.52 16.34
CA TYR A 155 -28.11 -16.61 17.68
C TYR A 155 -29.03 -16.08 18.79
N GLY A 156 -30.32 -16.35 18.67
CA GLY A 156 -31.34 -16.00 19.68
C GLY A 156 -32.05 -14.65 19.43
N ILE A 157 -31.82 -13.96 18.30
CA ILE A 157 -32.65 -12.80 17.90
C ILE A 157 -34.09 -13.24 17.63
N TYR A 158 -34.27 -14.39 17.01
CA TYR A 158 -35.53 -15.09 16.88
C TYR A 158 -35.65 -16.20 17.90
N LYS A 159 -36.84 -16.43 18.45
CA LYS A 159 -37.09 -17.51 19.40
C LYS A 159 -37.03 -18.90 18.76
N TYR A 160 -37.30 -18.97 17.47
CA TYR A 160 -37.31 -20.19 16.68
C TYR A 160 -36.53 -20.00 15.37
N PRO A 161 -36.11 -21.08 14.69
CA PRO A 161 -35.53 -20.99 13.35
C PRO A 161 -36.44 -20.23 12.37
N TYR A 162 -35.89 -19.32 11.59
CA TYR A 162 -36.68 -18.55 10.64
C TYR A 162 -36.53 -19.04 9.20
N ARG A 163 -35.57 -19.95 8.92
CA ARG A 163 -35.36 -20.66 7.67
C ARG A 163 -35.01 -22.11 7.93
N PHE A 164 -35.24 -22.97 6.93
CA PHE A 164 -34.85 -24.37 6.99
C PHE A 164 -33.33 -24.54 7.02
N PHE A 165 -32.85 -25.48 7.84
CA PHE A 165 -31.51 -26.02 7.69
C PHE A 165 -31.56 -27.04 6.56
N ASP A 166 -30.83 -26.79 5.44
CA ASP A 166 -30.89 -27.64 4.25
C ASP A 166 -29.50 -28.25 3.93
N VAL A 167 -29.47 -29.58 3.92
CA VAL A 167 -28.24 -30.34 3.55
C VAL A 167 -27.89 -30.11 2.07
N ASP A 168 -28.87 -29.90 1.20
CA ASP A 168 -28.60 -29.61 -0.21
C ASP A 168 -27.92 -28.25 -0.39
N ASP A 169 -28.22 -27.25 0.44
CA ASP A 169 -27.52 -25.97 0.45
C ASP A 169 -26.05 -26.15 0.89
N LEU A 170 -25.78 -27.03 1.87
CA LEU A 170 -24.40 -27.37 2.26
C LEU A 170 -23.64 -28.01 1.09
N ILE A 171 -24.26 -28.95 0.38
CA ILE A 171 -23.66 -29.65 -0.76
C ILE A 171 -23.42 -28.68 -1.92
N CYS A 172 -24.42 -27.88 -2.29
CA CYS A 172 -24.36 -26.95 -3.41
C CYS A 172 -23.32 -25.85 -3.16
N ASN A 173 -23.34 -25.21 -1.99
CA ASN A 173 -22.37 -24.17 -1.63
C ASN A 173 -20.95 -24.73 -1.60
N THR A 174 -20.75 -25.89 -0.98
CA THR A 174 -19.41 -26.54 -0.91
C THR A 174 -18.91 -26.90 -2.31
N SER A 175 -19.78 -27.44 -3.15
CA SER A 175 -19.47 -27.77 -4.55
C SER A 175 -19.07 -26.50 -5.33
N GLY A 176 -19.76 -25.38 -5.06
CA GLY A 176 -19.42 -24.07 -5.62
C GLY A 176 -18.00 -23.62 -5.25
N GLY A 177 -17.60 -23.78 -4.00
CA GLY A 177 -16.21 -23.48 -3.58
C GLY A 177 -15.17 -24.35 -4.30
N VAL A 178 -15.45 -25.65 -4.45
CA VAL A 178 -14.58 -26.57 -5.21
C VAL A 178 -14.56 -26.20 -6.70
N LEU A 179 -15.72 -25.88 -7.29
CA LEU A 179 -15.80 -25.37 -8.67
C LEU A 179 -14.96 -24.11 -8.83
N GLY A 180 -15.06 -23.16 -7.90
CA GLY A 180 -14.23 -21.95 -7.87
C GLY A 180 -12.74 -22.28 -7.87
N TYR A 181 -12.33 -23.27 -7.07
CA TYR A 181 -10.95 -23.76 -7.10
C TYR A 181 -10.56 -24.28 -8.49
N ILE A 182 -11.39 -25.10 -9.12
CA ILE A 182 -11.10 -25.71 -10.43
C ILE A 182 -10.96 -24.65 -11.52
N ILE A 183 -11.87 -23.67 -11.57
CA ILE A 183 -11.89 -22.65 -12.61
C ILE A 183 -10.89 -21.49 -12.38
N THR A 184 -10.27 -21.41 -11.21
CA THR A 184 -9.29 -20.36 -10.88
C THR A 184 -8.22 -20.16 -11.97
N PRO A 185 -7.60 -21.20 -12.58
CA PRO A 185 -6.59 -21.00 -13.61
C PRO A 185 -7.07 -20.20 -14.83
N LEU A 186 -8.38 -20.22 -15.11
CA LEU A 186 -8.98 -19.47 -16.21
C LEU A 186 -8.98 -17.96 -15.95
N PHE A 187 -8.88 -17.53 -14.68
CA PHE A 187 -8.89 -16.13 -14.29
C PHE A 187 -7.50 -15.61 -13.89
N VAL A 188 -6.60 -16.49 -13.47
CA VAL A 188 -5.26 -16.11 -12.97
C VAL A 188 -4.43 -15.40 -14.03
N PHE A 189 -4.62 -15.70 -15.33
CA PHE A 189 -3.91 -15.02 -16.40
C PHE A 189 -4.25 -13.51 -16.48
N MET A 190 -5.42 -13.10 -15.97
CA MET A 190 -5.86 -11.70 -15.91
C MET A 190 -5.45 -11.02 -14.58
N MET A 191 -4.97 -11.79 -13.62
CA MET A 191 -4.63 -11.30 -12.28
C MET A 191 -3.12 -11.24 -12.10
N PRO A 192 -2.59 -10.24 -11.40
CA PRO A 192 -1.17 -10.16 -11.12
C PRO A 192 -0.72 -11.32 -10.23
N ASP A 193 0.45 -11.88 -10.48
CA ASP A 193 1.01 -12.93 -9.64
C ASP A 193 1.21 -12.41 -8.21
N ARG A 194 0.67 -13.16 -7.23
CA ARG A 194 0.77 -12.78 -5.82
C ARG A 194 2.22 -12.69 -5.34
N ASP A 195 3.10 -13.59 -5.80
CA ASP A 195 4.49 -13.59 -5.37
C ASP A 195 5.22 -12.34 -5.89
N LYS A 196 4.92 -11.91 -7.11
CA LYS A 196 5.37 -10.62 -7.63
C LYS A 196 4.85 -9.43 -6.82
N LEU A 197 3.58 -9.50 -6.38
CA LEU A 197 3.02 -8.45 -5.48
C LEU A 197 3.75 -8.42 -4.13
N ASP A 198 4.08 -9.58 -3.57
CA ASP A 198 4.82 -9.67 -2.32
C ASP A 198 6.23 -9.11 -2.49
N GLU A 199 6.93 -9.45 -3.57
CA GLU A 199 8.25 -8.93 -3.90
C GLU A 199 8.24 -7.40 -4.09
N ILE A 200 7.29 -6.85 -4.86
CA ILE A 200 7.13 -5.40 -5.03
C ILE A 200 6.86 -4.73 -3.69
N ALA A 201 6.05 -5.37 -2.81
CA ALA A 201 5.77 -4.82 -1.48
C ALA A 201 7.05 -4.76 -0.63
N TYR A 202 7.86 -5.83 -0.62
CA TYR A 202 9.15 -5.84 0.08
C TYR A 202 10.13 -4.82 -0.51
N LYS A 203 10.27 -4.74 -1.82
CA LYS A 203 11.14 -3.74 -2.48
C LYS A 203 10.74 -2.31 -2.10
N LYS A 204 9.45 -1.97 -2.15
CA LYS A 204 8.94 -0.66 -1.70
C LYS A 204 9.11 -0.44 -0.20
N GLY A 205 8.98 -1.48 0.60
CA GLY A 205 9.06 -1.43 2.06
C GLY A 205 10.48 -1.20 2.61
N ARG A 206 11.52 -1.33 1.77
CA ARG A 206 12.91 -0.99 2.13
C ARG A 206 13.05 0.50 2.45
N VAL A 207 12.32 1.36 1.76
CA VAL A 207 12.28 2.79 2.00
C VAL A 207 11.20 3.12 3.03
N VAL A 208 11.56 3.88 4.05
CA VAL A 208 10.59 4.29 5.08
C VAL A 208 9.85 5.53 4.60
N SER A 209 8.58 5.36 4.19
CA SER A 209 7.73 6.47 3.78
C SER A 209 7.32 7.34 4.97
N GLU A 210 7.05 8.63 4.71
CA GLU A 210 6.55 9.54 5.75
C GLU A 210 5.19 9.10 6.29
N PHE A 211 4.34 8.52 5.46
CA PHE A 211 3.06 7.97 5.89
C PHE A 211 3.22 6.85 6.94
N ARG A 212 4.18 5.94 6.73
CA ARG A 212 4.54 4.90 7.72
C ARG A 212 5.06 5.49 9.02
N ARG A 213 5.88 6.57 8.95
CA ARG A 213 6.34 7.33 10.12
C ARG A 213 5.19 8.03 10.83
N GLY A 214 4.24 8.58 10.08
CA GLY A 214 3.02 9.21 10.60
C GLY A 214 2.15 8.23 11.38
N ILE A 215 1.91 7.03 10.86
CA ILE A 215 1.15 5.99 11.58
C ILE A 215 1.85 5.59 12.88
N ALA A 216 3.17 5.36 12.84
CA ALA A 216 3.93 5.09 14.06
C ALA A 216 3.78 6.21 15.10
N TRP A 217 3.84 7.47 14.64
CA TRP A 217 3.65 8.64 15.48
C TRP A 217 2.25 8.72 16.07
N CYS A 218 1.20 8.46 15.29
CA CYS A 218 -0.19 8.45 15.79
C CYS A 218 -0.38 7.42 16.92
N ILE A 219 0.16 6.21 16.75
CA ILE A 219 0.09 5.15 17.77
C ILE A 219 0.83 5.59 19.05
N ASP A 220 2.05 6.10 18.89
CA ASP A 220 2.85 6.56 20.02
C ASP A 220 2.15 7.71 20.75
N MET A 221 1.60 8.69 20.03
CA MET A 221 0.85 9.81 20.60
C MET A 221 -0.39 9.36 21.37
N PHE A 222 -1.15 8.42 20.79
CA PHE A 222 -2.31 7.87 21.45
C PHE A 222 -1.97 7.32 22.85
N ILE A 223 -0.84 6.62 22.98
CA ILE A 223 -0.39 6.05 24.26
C ILE A 223 0.13 7.14 25.22
N VAL A 224 0.98 8.03 24.69
CA VAL A 224 1.64 9.07 25.51
C VAL A 224 0.66 10.12 26.02
N ILE A 225 -0.46 10.36 25.32
CA ILE A 225 -1.49 11.33 25.75
C ILE A 225 -2.40 10.78 26.83
N ILE A 226 -2.52 9.45 27.00
CA ILE A 226 -3.41 8.84 28.01
C ILE A 226 -3.25 9.46 29.41
N PRO A 227 -2.05 9.61 29.99
CA PRO A 227 -1.90 10.22 31.31
C PRO A 227 -2.41 11.65 31.39
N ALA A 228 -2.26 12.44 30.31
CA ALA A 228 -2.79 13.80 30.27
C ALA A 228 -4.33 13.81 30.25
N VAL A 229 -4.94 12.88 29.51
CA VAL A 229 -6.41 12.70 29.49
C VAL A 229 -6.90 12.27 30.86
N VAL A 230 -6.24 11.30 31.49
CA VAL A 230 -6.57 10.84 32.87
C VAL A 230 -6.47 12.02 33.84
N TYR A 231 -5.40 12.82 33.77
CA TYR A 231 -5.25 14.02 34.60
C TYR A 231 -6.42 15.01 34.43
N ILE A 232 -6.87 15.27 33.18
CA ILE A 232 -8.01 16.13 32.89
C ILE A 232 -9.27 15.59 33.53
N LEU A 233 -9.54 14.29 33.37
CA LEU A 233 -10.75 13.65 33.91
C LEU A 233 -10.79 13.68 35.42
N PHE A 234 -9.68 13.34 36.11
CA PHE A 234 -9.61 13.33 37.55
C PHE A 234 -9.69 14.72 38.19
N ASN A 235 -9.22 15.76 37.52
CA ASN A 235 -9.22 17.14 38.05
C ASN A 235 -10.38 17.99 37.53
N ASN A 236 -11.37 17.41 36.86
CA ASN A 236 -12.48 18.12 36.21
C ASN A 236 -12.07 19.34 35.39
N LYS A 237 -10.88 19.26 34.76
CA LYS A 237 -10.34 20.31 33.89
C LYS A 237 -10.91 20.17 32.48
N LYS A 238 -11.11 21.30 31.82
CA LYS A 238 -11.40 21.27 30.36
C LYS A 238 -10.13 21.04 29.56
N ILE A 239 -10.21 20.32 28.46
CA ILE A 239 -9.09 20.09 27.54
C ILE A 239 -8.47 21.42 27.04
N SER A 240 -9.27 22.47 27.02
CA SER A 240 -8.84 23.82 26.65
C SER A 240 -7.74 24.39 27.55
N VAL A 241 -7.55 23.89 28.78
CA VAL A 241 -6.45 24.33 29.68
C VAL A 241 -5.09 24.14 29.01
N PHE A 242 -4.91 23.05 28.24
CA PHE A 242 -3.68 22.78 27.50
C PHE A 242 -3.49 23.72 26.28
N ILE A 243 -4.55 24.43 25.89
CA ILE A 243 -4.50 25.40 24.77
C ILE A 243 -4.38 26.84 25.29
N TYR A 244 -4.96 27.13 26.46
CA TYR A 244 -5.07 28.49 26.97
C TYR A 244 -4.07 28.85 28.08
N ASP A 245 -3.32 27.87 28.64
CA ASP A 245 -2.31 28.14 29.67
C ASP A 245 -0.96 27.58 29.25
N ILE A 246 0.00 28.47 29.02
CA ILE A 246 1.35 28.15 28.55
C ILE A 246 2.06 27.14 29.48
N ARG A 247 1.78 27.17 30.79
CA ARG A 247 2.41 26.28 31.76
C ARG A 247 2.04 24.81 31.48
N TYR A 248 0.77 24.56 31.20
CA TYR A 248 0.31 23.20 30.88
C TYR A 248 0.78 22.75 29.50
N THR A 249 0.79 23.65 28.50
CA THR A 249 1.32 23.33 27.18
C THR A 249 2.82 23.01 27.24
N ALA A 250 3.61 23.82 27.93
CA ALA A 250 5.04 23.60 28.10
C ALA A 250 5.32 22.30 28.89
N ALA A 251 4.59 22.06 29.99
CA ALA A 251 4.71 20.84 30.76
C ALA A 251 4.37 19.59 29.95
N LEU A 252 3.29 19.62 29.16
CA LEU A 252 2.89 18.53 28.27
C LEU A 252 3.95 18.28 27.18
N SER A 253 4.46 19.33 26.58
CA SER A 253 5.50 19.25 25.56
C SER A 253 6.82 18.67 26.10
N ALA A 254 7.23 19.10 27.29
CA ALA A 254 8.39 18.55 27.98
C ALA A 254 8.20 17.08 28.38
N TYR A 255 7.02 16.71 28.89
CA TYR A 255 6.64 15.35 29.21
C TYR A 255 6.71 14.44 27.97
N ILE A 256 6.07 14.85 26.87
CA ILE A 256 6.12 14.10 25.60
C ILE A 256 7.56 13.91 25.14
N ALA A 257 8.36 14.99 25.09
CA ALA A 257 9.76 14.92 24.70
C ALA A 257 10.54 13.96 25.60
N PHE A 258 10.37 14.03 26.92
CA PHE A 258 11.04 13.17 27.89
C PHE A 258 10.73 11.69 27.66
N ILE A 259 9.43 11.34 27.51
CA ILE A 259 9.02 9.95 27.29
C ILE A 259 9.61 9.42 25.97
N PHE A 260 9.58 10.19 24.88
CA PHE A 260 10.15 9.77 23.62
C PHE A 260 11.66 9.59 23.69
N ILE A 261 12.37 10.47 24.40
CA ILE A 261 13.83 10.34 24.62
C ILE A 261 14.11 9.06 25.40
N LEU A 262 13.41 8.87 26.53
CA LEU A 262 13.60 7.72 27.41
C LEU A 262 13.34 6.40 26.67
N VAL A 263 12.15 6.28 26.05
CA VAL A 263 11.74 5.05 25.35
C VAL A 263 12.70 4.72 24.21
N THR A 264 13.05 5.70 23.35
CA THR A 264 13.95 5.43 22.21
C THR A 264 15.39 5.17 22.65
N ALA A 265 15.85 5.75 23.76
CA ALA A 265 17.18 5.47 24.31
C ALA A 265 17.28 4.02 24.81
N ILE A 266 16.27 3.54 25.55
CA ILE A 266 16.22 2.18 26.11
C ILE A 266 16.02 1.14 25.00
N SER A 267 15.13 1.41 24.04
CA SER A 267 14.69 0.46 22.99
C SER A 267 15.50 0.56 21.69
N ASN A 268 16.74 1.06 21.73
CA ASN A 268 17.60 1.18 20.55
C ASN A 268 16.97 1.98 19.39
N GLY A 269 16.33 3.11 19.67
CA GLY A 269 15.72 3.97 18.64
C GLY A 269 14.32 3.52 18.18
N ARG A 270 13.65 2.65 18.94
CA ARG A 270 12.29 2.18 18.62
C ARG A 270 11.33 2.66 19.69
N THR A 271 10.13 3.08 19.28
CA THR A 271 8.97 3.24 20.14
C THR A 271 7.99 2.10 19.84
N LEU A 272 6.90 1.99 20.60
CA LEU A 272 5.90 0.95 20.34
C LEU A 272 5.30 1.10 18.92
N GLY A 273 4.90 2.31 18.53
CA GLY A 273 4.39 2.57 17.18
C GLY A 273 5.41 2.24 16.10
N LYS A 274 6.70 2.59 16.31
CA LYS A 274 7.78 2.22 15.39
C LYS A 274 8.02 0.72 15.33
N ALA A 275 7.91 0.02 16.46
CA ALA A 275 8.03 -1.44 16.50
C ALA A 275 6.88 -2.12 15.74
N LEU A 276 5.64 -1.63 15.90
CA LEU A 276 4.48 -2.16 15.18
C LEU A 276 4.58 -2.02 13.67
N VAL A 277 5.17 -0.94 13.17
CA VAL A 277 5.39 -0.77 11.72
C VAL A 277 6.81 -1.11 11.27
N ASN A 278 7.60 -1.80 12.08
CA ASN A 278 8.95 -2.28 11.77
C ASN A 278 9.93 -1.21 11.24
N ILE A 279 10.01 -0.05 11.92
CA ILE A 279 11.00 0.99 11.65
C ILE A 279 11.88 1.26 12.87
N GLN A 280 13.08 1.76 12.63
CA GLN A 280 14.06 2.10 13.67
C GLN A 280 14.77 3.40 13.34
N ILE A 281 15.05 4.22 14.37
CA ILE A 281 15.90 5.42 14.25
C ILE A 281 17.35 5.01 14.44
N VAL A 282 18.19 5.41 13.49
CA VAL A 282 19.62 5.13 13.49
C VAL A 282 20.43 6.38 13.15
N SER A 283 21.74 6.34 13.38
CA SER A 283 22.66 7.39 12.91
C SER A 283 22.75 7.35 11.37
N SER A 284 22.67 8.51 10.72
CA SER A 284 22.78 8.60 9.26
C SER A 284 24.15 8.18 8.74
N ALA A 285 25.23 8.36 9.54
CA ALA A 285 26.60 8.15 9.08
C ALA A 285 26.97 6.67 8.96
N ASN A 286 26.62 5.85 9.96
CA ASN A 286 27.08 4.46 10.06
C ASN A 286 25.95 3.45 10.26
N LYS A 287 24.68 3.89 10.16
CA LYS A 287 23.48 3.07 10.43
C LYS A 287 23.50 2.39 11.80
N GLY A 288 24.39 2.79 12.68
CA GLY A 288 24.51 2.27 14.05
C GLY A 288 23.49 2.91 14.99
N LYS A 289 23.63 2.60 16.30
CA LYS A 289 22.76 3.15 17.34
C LYS A 289 22.74 4.68 17.32
N ALA A 290 21.55 5.25 17.44
CA ALA A 290 21.37 6.68 17.63
C ALA A 290 21.92 7.08 19.02
N GLY A 291 22.84 8.04 19.06
CA GLY A 291 23.34 8.58 20.32
C GLY A 291 22.25 9.32 21.09
N ILE A 292 22.24 9.18 22.43
CA ILE A 292 21.20 9.74 23.29
C ILE A 292 21.08 11.26 23.16
N LEU A 293 22.20 11.98 23.01
CA LEU A 293 22.20 13.44 22.82
C LEU A 293 21.54 13.84 21.49
N ARG A 294 21.73 13.06 20.42
CA ARG A 294 21.09 13.30 19.13
C ARG A 294 19.60 13.02 19.19
N LEU A 295 19.20 11.95 19.90
CA LEU A 295 17.79 11.65 20.17
C LEU A 295 17.13 12.76 21.00
N ALA A 296 17.81 13.24 22.06
CA ALA A 296 17.32 14.34 22.88
C ALA A 296 17.14 15.61 22.05
N ALA A 297 18.16 16.02 21.29
CA ALA A 297 18.07 17.17 20.40
C ALA A 297 16.91 17.05 19.40
N ARG A 298 16.75 15.87 18.78
CA ARG A 298 15.66 15.57 17.86
C ARG A 298 14.28 15.80 18.47
N TYR A 299 14.04 15.24 19.65
CA TYR A 299 12.72 15.32 20.28
C TYR A 299 12.45 16.68 20.93
N ILE A 300 13.49 17.38 21.39
CA ILE A 300 13.37 18.76 21.85
C ILE A 300 12.99 19.68 20.68
N ILE A 301 13.69 19.58 19.56
CA ILE A 301 13.36 20.36 18.36
C ILE A 301 11.92 20.10 17.91
N LEU A 302 11.47 18.84 17.91
CA LEU A 302 10.15 18.47 17.46
C LEU A 302 9.05 18.86 18.46
N TYR A 303 9.15 18.46 19.74
CA TYR A 303 8.05 18.56 20.70
C TYR A 303 8.10 19.79 21.60
N VAL A 304 9.26 20.40 21.79
CA VAL A 304 9.37 21.59 22.62
C VAL A 304 9.42 22.87 21.79
N VAL A 305 10.07 22.83 20.63
CA VAL A 305 10.22 24.00 19.76
C VAL A 305 9.20 24.00 18.63
N GLY A 306 9.14 22.90 17.84
CA GLY A 306 8.40 22.86 16.58
C GLY A 306 6.89 22.79 16.76
N MET A 307 6.38 21.68 17.33
CA MET A 307 4.93 21.47 17.44
C MET A 307 4.20 22.52 18.28
N PRO A 308 4.68 22.97 19.44
CA PRO A 308 3.96 23.94 20.26
C PRO A 308 4.16 25.39 19.80
N SER A 309 4.94 25.66 18.76
CA SER A 309 5.25 27.02 18.28
C SER A 309 4.02 27.88 17.97
N VAL A 310 2.96 27.26 17.41
CA VAL A 310 1.68 27.95 17.18
C VAL A 310 1.02 28.36 18.52
N ALA A 311 1.03 27.47 19.51
CA ALA A 311 0.50 27.77 20.82
C ALA A 311 1.32 28.87 21.50
N TYR A 312 2.64 28.82 21.43
CA TYR A 312 3.49 29.87 21.99
C TYR A 312 3.25 31.22 21.32
N ALA A 313 3.09 31.28 19.99
CA ALA A 313 2.73 32.50 19.29
C ALA A 313 1.38 33.05 19.79
N TYR A 314 0.38 32.20 19.97
CA TYR A 314 -0.92 32.56 20.51
C TYR A 314 -0.83 33.10 21.96
N TYR A 315 0.00 32.50 22.84
CA TYR A 315 0.19 32.98 24.21
C TYR A 315 0.87 34.35 24.24
N ILE A 316 1.90 34.53 23.40
CA ILE A 316 2.58 35.84 23.30
C ILE A 316 1.60 36.90 22.80
N TYR A 317 0.79 36.58 21.79
CA TYR A 317 -0.26 37.50 21.31
C TYR A 317 -1.23 37.86 22.43
N ARG A 318 -1.75 36.89 23.14
CA ARG A 318 -2.67 37.11 24.28
C ARG A 318 -2.00 37.95 25.38
N TYR A 319 -0.75 37.65 25.70
CA TYR A 319 0.01 38.40 26.69
C TYR A 319 0.16 39.89 26.31
N ILE A 320 0.50 40.18 25.05
CA ILE A 320 0.58 41.58 24.55
C ILE A 320 -0.76 42.27 24.74
N GLN A 321 -1.88 41.62 24.46
CA GLN A 321 -3.23 42.20 24.61
C GLN A 321 -3.63 42.45 26.07
N THR A 322 -3.27 41.52 26.98
CA THR A 322 -3.72 41.58 28.38
C THR A 322 -2.79 42.39 29.29
N ALA A 323 -1.50 42.44 28.98
CA ALA A 323 -0.50 43.18 29.76
C ALA A 323 -0.48 44.68 29.50
N GLY A 324 -1.32 45.18 28.57
CA GLY A 324 -1.37 46.60 28.25
C GLY A 324 -0.10 47.16 27.67
N LEU A 325 0.70 46.35 26.99
CA LEU A 325 1.95 46.75 26.34
C LEU A 325 1.65 47.71 25.17
N TYR A 326 2.22 48.88 25.17
CA TYR A 326 1.99 49.89 24.13
C TYR A 326 3.11 49.94 23.11
N LYS A 327 2.74 50.34 21.87
CA LYS A 327 3.70 50.63 20.83
C LYS A 327 4.61 51.78 21.31
N GLY A 328 5.92 51.53 21.32
CA GLY A 328 6.93 52.48 21.86
C GLY A 328 7.74 51.92 23.02
N GLU A 329 7.23 50.91 23.74
CA GLU A 329 8.00 50.19 24.72
C GLU A 329 8.88 49.12 24.07
N TRP A 330 10.15 49.01 24.49
CA TRP A 330 11.04 47.97 23.96
C TRP A 330 10.51 46.56 24.20
N LYS A 331 9.79 46.36 25.30
CA LYS A 331 9.15 45.07 25.65
C LYS A 331 8.11 44.65 24.61
N TYR A 332 7.30 45.58 24.11
CA TYR A 332 6.33 45.30 23.05
C TYR A 332 7.02 44.74 21.80
N TYR A 333 8.08 45.39 21.35
CA TYR A 333 8.81 44.96 20.15
C TYR A 333 9.50 43.61 20.38
N ALA A 334 10.07 43.38 21.57
CA ALA A 334 10.67 42.07 21.92
C ALA A 334 9.65 40.91 21.82
N PHE A 335 8.45 41.10 22.38
CA PHE A 335 7.38 40.07 22.31
C PHE A 335 6.86 39.88 20.88
N VAL A 336 6.73 40.95 20.09
CA VAL A 336 6.35 40.87 18.67
C VAL A 336 7.39 40.06 17.88
N VAL A 337 8.69 40.32 18.11
CA VAL A 337 9.76 39.55 17.48
C VAL A 337 9.72 38.05 17.89
N CYS A 338 9.54 37.78 19.18
CA CYS A 338 9.39 36.38 19.64
C CYS A 338 8.19 35.67 19.02
N MET A 339 7.05 36.37 18.91
CA MET A 339 5.85 35.86 18.24
C MET A 339 6.12 35.58 16.76
N ALA A 340 6.79 36.51 16.06
CA ALA A 340 7.15 36.33 14.66
C ALA A 340 8.08 35.11 14.46
N ILE A 341 9.06 34.90 15.33
CA ILE A 341 9.95 33.75 15.32
C ILE A 341 9.13 32.44 15.49
N CYS A 342 8.20 32.40 16.43
CA CYS A 342 7.33 31.24 16.63
C CYS A 342 6.48 30.93 15.39
N VAL A 343 5.92 31.96 14.74
CA VAL A 343 5.15 31.81 13.49
C VAL A 343 6.04 31.29 12.35
N ILE A 344 7.25 31.86 12.20
CA ILE A 344 8.21 31.42 11.18
C ILE A 344 8.57 29.92 11.39
N ILE A 345 8.83 29.51 12.62
CA ILE A 345 9.12 28.10 12.94
C ILE A 345 7.92 27.23 12.56
N ALA A 346 6.69 27.61 12.91
CA ALA A 346 5.48 26.87 12.59
C ALA A 346 5.29 26.70 11.07
N VAL A 347 5.40 27.79 10.33
CA VAL A 347 5.27 27.79 8.86
C VAL A 347 6.36 26.94 8.22
N TYR A 348 7.61 27.08 8.69
CA TYR A 348 8.71 26.28 8.18
C TYR A 348 8.49 24.78 8.42
N MET A 349 8.05 24.38 9.62
CA MET A 349 7.75 22.99 9.96
C MET A 349 6.61 22.43 9.10
N ALA A 350 5.59 23.23 8.81
CA ALA A 350 4.48 22.83 7.94
C ALA A 350 4.95 22.64 6.49
N ILE A 351 5.77 23.54 5.97
CA ILE A 351 6.37 23.43 4.62
C ILE A 351 7.30 22.21 4.55
N ASP A 352 8.17 22.01 5.55
CA ASP A 352 9.08 20.84 5.58
C ASP A 352 8.30 19.52 5.61
N LEU A 353 7.21 19.46 6.38
CA LEU A 353 6.30 18.30 6.37
C LEU A 353 5.69 18.07 4.98
N LEU A 354 5.18 19.13 4.35
CA LEU A 354 4.60 19.02 3.01
C LEU A 354 5.63 18.53 1.98
N LEU A 355 6.83 19.09 1.99
CA LEU A 355 7.91 18.69 1.11
C LEU A 355 8.35 17.24 1.36
N CYS A 356 8.33 16.78 2.61
CA CYS A 356 8.62 15.38 2.93
C CYS A 356 7.51 14.42 2.47
N LEU A 357 6.25 14.85 2.52
CA LEU A 357 5.13 14.05 2.00
C LEU A 357 5.17 13.91 0.47
N LEU A 358 5.68 14.93 -0.23
CA LEU A 358 5.84 14.92 -1.69
C LEU A 358 7.10 14.17 -2.15
N SER A 359 8.07 13.95 -1.26
CA SER A 359 9.34 13.32 -1.59
C SER A 359 9.56 12.05 -0.75
N ALA A 360 9.71 10.91 -1.40
CA ALA A 360 9.93 9.63 -0.71
C ALA A 360 11.28 9.52 0.03
N THR A 361 12.24 10.39 -0.27
CA THR A 361 13.63 10.27 0.22
C THR A 361 14.05 11.40 1.16
N ARG A 362 13.23 12.45 1.29
CA ARG A 362 13.58 13.61 2.10
C ARG A 362 13.36 13.34 3.58
N ASN A 363 14.38 13.60 4.39
CA ASN A 363 14.24 13.58 5.84
C ASN A 363 13.75 14.92 6.38
N MET A 364 12.94 14.91 7.43
CA MET A 364 12.49 16.11 8.14
C MET A 364 13.67 16.91 8.71
N LEU A 365 13.48 18.23 8.89
CA LEU A 365 14.49 19.13 9.39
C LEU A 365 15.18 18.65 10.67
N TYR A 366 14.40 18.24 11.65
CA TYR A 366 14.93 17.75 12.93
C TYR A 366 15.78 16.49 12.76
N ASP A 367 15.49 15.62 11.79
CA ASP A 367 16.30 14.45 11.46
C ASP A 367 17.60 14.85 10.76
N ARG A 368 17.56 15.85 9.86
CA ARG A 368 18.72 16.39 9.15
C ARG A 368 19.71 17.07 10.11
N ILE A 369 19.20 17.94 11.00
CA ILE A 369 20.01 18.64 12.01
C ILE A 369 20.71 17.65 12.93
N THR A 370 20.00 16.62 13.39
CA THR A 370 20.54 15.65 14.36
C THR A 370 21.33 14.52 13.70
N LYS A 371 21.40 14.49 12.35
CA LYS A 371 22.05 13.44 11.56
C LYS A 371 21.51 12.04 11.92
N LEU A 372 20.20 11.95 12.08
CA LEU A 372 19.46 10.72 12.31
C LEU A 372 18.63 10.37 11.07
N THR A 373 18.35 9.10 10.88
CA THR A 373 17.49 8.61 9.80
C THR A 373 16.67 7.42 10.28
N HIS A 374 15.63 7.06 9.50
CA HIS A 374 14.83 5.88 9.75
C HIS A 374 15.23 4.76 8.80
N ILE A 375 15.36 3.54 9.32
CA ILE A 375 15.55 2.33 8.52
C ILE A 375 14.36 1.42 8.66
N SER A 376 14.05 0.68 7.59
CA SER A 376 13.06 -0.39 7.60
C SER A 376 13.69 -1.66 8.17
N LEU A 377 12.95 -2.34 9.02
CA LEU A 377 13.27 -3.68 9.51
C LEU A 377 12.38 -4.75 8.89
N ALA A 378 11.37 -4.34 8.12
CA ALA A 378 10.47 -5.26 7.45
C ALA A 378 11.21 -6.03 6.34
N GLY A 379 10.94 -7.33 6.23
CA GLY A 379 11.49 -8.18 5.18
C GLY A 379 12.96 -8.57 5.33
N ARG A 380 13.60 -8.30 6.47
CA ARG A 380 15.00 -8.73 6.72
C ARG A 380 15.17 -10.25 6.57
N ASP A 381 14.17 -11.02 7.02
CA ASP A 381 14.21 -12.48 6.95
C ASP A 381 13.99 -13.03 5.53
N TYR A 382 13.40 -12.20 4.64
CA TYR A 382 13.18 -12.53 3.23
C TYR A 382 14.47 -12.36 2.39
N ILE A 383 15.41 -11.56 2.88
CA ILE A 383 16.65 -11.18 2.20
C ILE A 383 17.87 -11.79 2.93
N ALA A 384 17.70 -12.88 3.65
CA ALA A 384 18.80 -13.60 4.32
C ALA A 384 19.77 -14.31 3.34
N GLY A 385 19.79 -13.90 2.05
CA GLY A 385 20.88 -14.08 1.11
C GLY A 385 21.61 -12.76 0.98
N ASP A 386 22.79 -12.66 1.46
CA ASP A 386 23.95 -11.77 1.36
C ASP A 386 23.83 -10.29 0.93
N ASP A 387 22.67 -9.76 0.52
CA ASP A 387 22.53 -8.40 0.01
C ASP A 387 21.62 -7.53 0.87
N ALA A 388 22.15 -7.08 2.03
CA ALA A 388 21.56 -5.93 2.72
C ALA A 388 21.81 -4.67 1.86
N PRO A 389 20.81 -4.08 1.19
CA PRO A 389 21.05 -2.95 0.29
C PRO A 389 21.58 -1.76 1.09
N ASP A 390 22.70 -1.24 0.64
CA ASP A 390 23.27 0.00 1.12
C ASP A 390 22.24 1.13 0.93
N VAL A 391 21.81 1.76 2.03
CA VAL A 391 20.84 2.87 2.02
C VAL A 391 21.32 4.05 1.15
N ASN A 392 22.61 4.07 0.79
CA ASN A 392 23.19 5.05 -0.13
C ASN A 392 22.75 4.88 -1.60
N MET A 393 22.20 3.70 -2.01
CA MET A 393 21.68 3.55 -3.38
C MET A 393 20.43 4.38 -3.65
N VAL A 394 19.58 4.62 -2.64
CA VAL A 394 18.37 5.45 -2.81
C VAL A 394 18.76 6.90 -3.07
N ASP A 395 19.79 7.40 -2.37
CA ASP A 395 20.31 8.76 -2.58
C ASP A 395 21.06 8.88 -3.92
N LYS A 396 21.80 7.83 -4.35
CA LYS A 396 22.44 7.78 -5.67
C LYS A 396 21.40 7.72 -6.80
N ASN A 397 20.36 6.91 -6.68
CA ASN A 397 19.32 6.83 -7.69
C ASN A 397 18.46 8.10 -7.77
N ALA A 398 18.23 8.78 -6.64
CA ALA A 398 17.61 10.10 -6.63
C ALA A 398 18.52 11.18 -7.28
N ALA A 399 19.82 11.13 -7.03
CA ALA A 399 20.79 12.01 -7.65
C ALA A 399 20.95 11.74 -9.15
N ILE A 400 20.92 10.46 -9.57
CA ILE A 400 20.95 10.06 -10.99
C ILE A 400 19.66 10.50 -11.70
N ARG A 401 18.47 10.35 -11.08
CA ARG A 401 17.22 10.85 -11.65
C ARG A 401 17.17 12.36 -11.72
N ALA A 402 17.67 13.07 -10.70
CA ALA A 402 17.78 14.52 -10.73
C ALA A 402 18.71 14.99 -11.85
N LYS A 403 19.85 14.30 -12.03
CA LYS A 403 20.80 14.58 -13.12
C LYS A 403 20.22 14.28 -14.51
N ASN A 404 19.52 13.15 -14.66
CA ASN A 404 18.86 12.82 -15.94
C ASN A 404 17.75 13.82 -16.28
N THR A 405 17.05 14.36 -15.26
CA THR A 405 16.03 15.40 -15.47
C THR A 405 16.66 16.75 -15.83
N GLU A 406 17.83 17.08 -15.27
CA GLU A 406 18.62 18.26 -15.69
C GLU A 406 19.15 18.08 -17.11
N ASP A 407 19.69 16.91 -17.48
CA ASP A 407 20.18 16.59 -18.82
C ASP A 407 19.02 16.57 -19.85
N GLU A 408 17.81 16.13 -19.50
CA GLU A 408 16.60 16.24 -20.35
C GLU A 408 16.15 17.67 -20.55
N ILE A 409 16.23 18.52 -19.50
CA ILE A 409 15.89 19.94 -19.59
C ILE A 409 16.91 20.67 -20.47
N ASP A 410 18.20 20.40 -20.30
CA ASP A 410 19.26 20.98 -21.12
C ASP A 410 19.14 20.54 -22.59
N ASN A 411 18.85 19.26 -22.88
CA ASN A 411 18.60 18.77 -24.24
C ASN A 411 17.31 19.36 -24.84
N SER A 412 16.28 19.60 -24.04
CA SER A 412 15.06 20.26 -24.53
C SER A 412 15.26 21.76 -24.83
N VAL A 413 16.18 22.41 -24.11
CA VAL A 413 16.57 23.81 -24.36
C VAL A 413 17.47 23.91 -25.58
N LEU A 414 18.40 22.96 -25.77
CA LEU A 414 19.26 22.88 -26.96
C LEU A 414 18.46 22.59 -28.24
N ASN A 415 17.49 21.66 -28.19
CA ASN A 415 16.62 21.38 -29.34
C ASN A 415 15.71 22.56 -29.71
N LYS A 416 15.24 23.35 -28.72
CA LYS A 416 14.50 24.59 -28.99
C LYS A 416 15.37 25.72 -29.55
N ALA A 417 16.67 25.71 -29.26
CA ALA A 417 17.63 26.67 -29.85
C ALA A 417 17.97 26.29 -31.31
N ASP A 418 17.99 24.99 -31.64
CA ASP A 418 18.24 24.53 -33.01
C ASP A 418 17.01 24.72 -33.93
N ASP A 419 15.80 24.56 -33.45
CA ASP A 419 14.55 24.86 -34.19
C ASP A 419 14.45 26.34 -34.59
N ASN A 420 14.90 27.26 -33.72
CA ASN A 420 14.95 28.68 -34.04
C ASN A 420 16.05 29.10 -35.05
N ASN A 421 17.03 28.20 -35.31
CA ASN A 421 18.07 28.43 -36.30
C ASN A 421 17.76 27.81 -37.69
N MET A 422 16.76 26.90 -37.79
CA MET A 422 16.35 26.31 -39.06
C MET A 422 15.54 27.24 -39.96
N ASP A 423 14.87 28.23 -39.42
CA ASP A 423 14.09 29.21 -40.22
C ASP A 423 14.95 30.27 -40.92
N LYS A 424 16.27 30.32 -40.67
CA LYS A 424 17.21 31.25 -41.34
C LYS A 424 18.08 30.62 -42.44
N LYS A 425 17.93 29.34 -42.79
CA LYS A 425 18.83 28.65 -43.74
C LYS A 425 18.14 28.02 -44.95
N ASN A 426 17.05 28.59 -45.42
CA ASN A 426 16.37 28.09 -46.66
C ASN A 426 16.86 28.77 -47.94
N ASN A 427 18.08 29.31 -47.99
CA ASN A 427 18.62 29.96 -49.21
C ASN A 427 19.99 29.44 -49.67
N ASN A 428 20.46 28.23 -49.34
CA ASN A 428 21.67 27.64 -49.88
C ASN A 428 21.54 26.14 -50.20
N LYS A 429 20.56 25.80 -51.03
CA LYS A 429 20.37 24.44 -51.56
C LYS A 429 20.91 24.33 -52.99
N THR A 430 22.23 24.31 -53.22
CA THR A 430 22.75 23.83 -54.50
C THR A 430 24.22 23.38 -54.48
N VAL A 431 24.93 23.39 -53.34
CA VAL A 431 26.38 23.05 -53.33
C VAL A 431 26.71 21.80 -52.51
N ASN A 432 25.76 21.19 -51.79
CA ASN A 432 26.07 20.13 -50.81
C ASN A 432 25.71 18.68 -51.23
N GLU A 433 25.17 18.44 -52.42
CA GLU A 433 24.83 17.06 -52.82
C GLU A 433 26.02 16.26 -53.40
N GLN A 434 27.06 16.92 -53.85
CA GLN A 434 28.28 16.23 -54.38
C GLN A 434 29.26 15.80 -53.27
N ASN A 435 29.24 16.44 -52.10
CA ASN A 435 30.14 16.09 -50.99
C ASN A 435 29.61 14.98 -50.08
N LYS A 436 28.31 14.62 -50.14
CA LYS A 436 27.72 13.52 -49.35
C LYS A 436 28.00 12.14 -49.91
N ALA A 437 28.22 12.01 -51.22
CA ALA A 437 28.53 10.73 -51.85
C ALA A 437 29.96 10.25 -51.58
N ASP A 438 30.92 11.17 -51.39
CA ASP A 438 32.31 10.84 -51.10
C ASP A 438 32.59 10.59 -49.60
N PHE A 439 31.79 11.14 -48.73
CA PHE A 439 31.93 10.91 -47.28
C PHE A 439 31.36 9.56 -46.85
N GLY A 440 30.27 9.07 -47.48
CA GLY A 440 29.67 7.76 -47.24
C GLY A 440 30.56 6.59 -47.60
N ARG A 441 31.37 6.70 -48.69
CA ARG A 441 32.31 5.66 -49.12
C ARG A 441 33.59 5.55 -48.29
N LYS A 442 34.01 6.64 -47.64
CA LYS A 442 35.17 6.62 -46.71
C LYS A 442 34.84 6.09 -45.32
N THR A 443 33.63 6.26 -44.86
CA THR A 443 33.18 5.72 -43.55
C THR A 443 32.94 4.20 -43.60
N GLU A 444 32.46 3.65 -44.71
CA GLU A 444 32.27 2.19 -44.85
C GLU A 444 33.60 1.41 -44.93
N SER A 445 34.65 1.99 -45.52
CA SER A 445 35.98 1.34 -45.58
C SER A 445 36.75 1.39 -44.26
N ILE A 446 36.49 2.39 -43.40
CA ILE A 446 37.10 2.53 -42.07
C ILE A 446 36.39 1.64 -41.03
N ASN A 447 35.09 1.40 -41.16
CA ASN A 447 34.35 0.57 -40.23
C ASN A 447 34.58 -0.94 -40.40
N LYS A 448 34.92 -1.42 -41.63
CA LYS A 448 35.21 -2.86 -41.83
C LYS A 448 36.57 -3.31 -41.33
N ASN A 449 37.54 -2.42 -41.21
CA ASN A 449 38.87 -2.78 -40.70
C ASN A 449 39.05 -2.58 -39.19
N ASN A 450 38.23 -1.77 -38.55
CA ASN A 450 38.31 -1.54 -37.07
C ASN A 450 37.47 -2.51 -36.23
N ILE A 451 36.54 -3.30 -36.84
CA ILE A 451 35.70 -4.26 -36.10
C ILE A 451 36.45 -5.54 -35.75
N LYS A 452 37.57 -5.84 -36.38
CA LYS A 452 38.37 -7.06 -36.04
C LYS A 452 39.36 -6.86 -34.91
N ASP A 453 39.85 -5.64 -34.65
CA ASP A 453 40.87 -5.40 -33.62
C ASP A 453 40.33 -4.81 -32.32
N THR A 454 39.08 -4.33 -32.30
CA THR A 454 38.47 -3.75 -31.10
C THR A 454 37.70 -4.76 -30.20
N LYS A 455 37.45 -5.99 -30.72
CA LYS A 455 36.74 -7.02 -29.90
C LYS A 455 37.53 -7.60 -28.73
N ALA A 456 38.86 -7.45 -28.70
CA ALA A 456 39.72 -7.97 -27.64
C ALA A 456 40.09 -6.92 -26.57
N SER A 457 40.10 -5.61 -26.91
CA SER A 457 40.48 -4.56 -25.97
C SER A 457 39.29 -3.94 -25.24
N ASP A 458 38.10 -3.89 -25.87
CA ASP A 458 36.94 -3.27 -25.27
C ASP A 458 36.28 -4.17 -24.24
N THR A 459 36.36 -5.49 -24.37
CA THR A 459 35.89 -6.44 -23.31
C THR A 459 36.69 -6.31 -22.00
N VAL A 460 37.98 -5.99 -22.09
CA VAL A 460 38.81 -5.77 -20.88
C VAL A 460 38.55 -4.41 -20.26
N LYS A 461 38.18 -3.39 -21.05
CA LYS A 461 37.88 -2.05 -20.53
C LYS A 461 36.51 -1.96 -19.86
N TRP A 462 35.53 -2.71 -20.33
CA TRP A 462 34.21 -2.82 -19.70
C TRP A 462 34.27 -3.59 -18.38
N ARG A 463 35.13 -4.61 -18.29
CA ARG A 463 35.27 -5.38 -17.02
C ARG A 463 35.86 -4.56 -15.89
N ASN A 464 36.68 -3.55 -16.15
CA ASN A 464 37.32 -2.73 -15.13
C ASN A 464 36.52 -1.48 -14.74
N THR A 465 35.48 -1.11 -15.50
CA THR A 465 34.59 0.02 -15.15
C THR A 465 33.21 -0.41 -14.64
N ALA A 466 32.84 -1.68 -14.81
CA ALA A 466 31.56 -2.25 -14.38
C ALA A 466 31.60 -2.90 -12.99
N SER A 467 32.79 -2.91 -12.32
CA SER A 467 32.99 -3.72 -11.13
C SER A 467 32.25 -3.27 -9.88
N ASP A 468 31.52 -2.15 -9.90
CA ASP A 468 30.85 -1.72 -8.66
C ASP A 468 29.35 -1.39 -8.76
N SER A 469 28.73 -1.42 -9.94
CA SER A 469 27.32 -1.01 -9.99
C SER A 469 26.41 -1.72 -10.99
N THR A 470 26.95 -2.56 -11.89
CA THR A 470 26.17 -3.21 -12.95
C THR A 470 26.22 -4.73 -12.93
N GLU A 471 27.13 -5.36 -12.21
CA GLU A 471 27.17 -6.83 -12.09
C GLU A 471 25.92 -7.39 -11.37
N GLU A 472 25.31 -6.64 -10.44
CA GLU A 472 24.10 -7.05 -9.72
C GLU A 472 22.85 -7.05 -10.61
N TYR A 473 22.86 -6.33 -11.74
CA TYR A 473 21.71 -6.27 -12.66
C TYR A 473 21.78 -7.31 -13.81
N ILE A 474 22.96 -7.85 -14.08
CA ILE A 474 23.18 -8.81 -15.18
C ILE A 474 23.04 -10.26 -14.68
N ASP A 475 23.34 -10.55 -13.43
CA ASP A 475 23.23 -11.91 -12.87
C ASP A 475 21.78 -12.31 -12.53
N GLU A 476 20.85 -11.36 -12.39
CA GLU A 476 19.43 -11.64 -12.13
C GLU A 476 18.64 -12.01 -13.41
N TYR A 477 19.21 -11.71 -14.59
CA TYR A 477 18.69 -12.15 -15.88
C TYR A 477 19.77 -12.95 -16.64
N LYS A 478 20.05 -14.15 -16.19
CA LYS A 478 20.72 -15.15 -17.02
C LYS A 478 19.77 -15.57 -18.14
N ILE A 479 19.59 -14.69 -19.10
CA ILE A 479 19.18 -15.10 -20.44
C ILE A 479 20.38 -15.84 -21.00
N ASN A 480 20.22 -17.13 -21.22
CA ASN A 480 21.23 -17.99 -21.82
C ASN A 480 21.46 -17.51 -23.25
N LEU A 481 22.42 -16.63 -23.42
CA LEU A 481 22.79 -16.05 -24.74
C LEU A 481 23.47 -17.04 -25.67
N ASP A 482 23.76 -18.25 -25.19
CA ASP A 482 24.43 -19.28 -25.96
C ASP A 482 23.54 -19.97 -27.03
N ASN A 483 22.23 -19.67 -27.05
CA ASN A 483 21.27 -20.26 -27.98
C ASN A 483 20.61 -19.23 -28.93
N ILE A 484 21.16 -18.04 -29.09
CA ILE A 484 20.68 -17.09 -30.07
C ILE A 484 21.56 -17.19 -31.32
N GLU A 485 21.08 -17.90 -32.32
CA GLU A 485 21.65 -17.84 -33.68
C GLU A 485 21.49 -16.41 -34.23
N LEU A 486 22.64 -15.74 -34.42
CA LEU A 486 22.76 -14.31 -34.80
C LEU A 486 22.59 -14.06 -36.32
N ASP A 487 21.93 -14.95 -37.07
CA ASP A 487 21.92 -14.83 -38.53
C ASP A 487 20.85 -13.93 -39.15
N ASN A 488 19.94 -13.31 -38.36
CA ASN A 488 18.90 -12.44 -38.92
C ASN A 488 18.46 -11.30 -37.95
N ILE A 489 19.39 -10.51 -37.45
CA ILE A 489 19.04 -9.26 -36.77
C ILE A 489 19.53 -8.10 -37.63
N ASP A 490 18.58 -7.46 -38.31
CA ASP A 490 18.79 -6.16 -38.96
C ASP A 490 19.16 -5.16 -37.84
N THR A 491 20.34 -4.52 -38.00
CA THR A 491 20.95 -3.69 -36.94
C THR A 491 20.37 -2.28 -36.86
N ASP A 492 19.19 -2.05 -37.39
CA ASP A 492 18.51 -0.79 -37.27
C ASP A 492 17.41 -0.88 -36.21
N TYR A 493 17.62 -0.17 -35.09
CA TYR A 493 16.72 0.07 -34.00
C TYR A 493 16.59 -1.03 -32.90
N VAL A 494 17.51 -1.01 -31.96
CA VAL A 494 17.21 -1.44 -30.59
C VAL A 494 16.74 -0.21 -29.80
N ASP A 495 15.43 -0.06 -29.66
CA ASP A 495 14.80 0.97 -28.86
C ASP A 495 15.01 0.65 -27.36
N VAL A 496 15.97 1.32 -26.75
CA VAL A 496 16.37 1.14 -25.35
C VAL A 496 15.24 1.53 -24.37
N ASP A 497 14.22 2.26 -24.85
CA ASP A 497 13.09 2.72 -24.02
C ASP A 497 12.08 1.63 -23.73
N LYS A 498 12.03 0.54 -24.50
CA LYS A 498 11.13 -0.59 -24.23
C LYS A 498 11.59 -1.55 -23.15
N VAL A 499 12.85 -1.49 -22.73
CA VAL A 499 13.38 -2.33 -21.64
C VAL A 499 12.95 -1.81 -20.27
N ASN A 500 12.49 -0.56 -20.18
CA ASN A 500 12.06 0.07 -18.92
C ASN A 500 10.56 -0.06 -18.62
N GLU A 501 9.77 -0.65 -19.53
CA GLU A 501 8.31 -0.85 -19.32
C GLU A 501 7.93 -2.32 -19.04
N LEU A 502 8.85 -3.23 -18.98
CA LEU A 502 8.66 -4.59 -18.51
C LEU A 502 9.28 -4.73 -17.11
#